data_80b201a1188a25e693a9108044d6ed92
#
_entry.id   80b201a1188a25e693a9108044d6ed92
#
_cell.length_a   1.000
_cell.length_b   1.000
_cell.length_c   1.000
_cell.angle_alpha   90.00
_cell.angle_beta   90.00
_cell.angle_gamma   90.00
#
_symmetry.space_group_name_H-M   'P 1'
#
loop_
_entity.id
_entity.type
_entity.pdbx_description
1 polymer ?
#
loop_
_entity_poly.entity_id
_entity_poly.type
_entity_poly.pdbx_seq_one_letter_code
_entity_poly.pdbx_strand_id
1 'polypeptide(L)'
;MKLLTDPRGNPKTNKSMKGGYYTPILHMLPANLSGYNVCPNASDGCKMACLNTAGRGGIIKKGETTNLIQEARRKRTLMYFQDRETFYSQLSREIKNAENRAKKRGLKLAVRLNGTSDLRHENSQIMQEFNHVQFYDYTAIPNRRNLPANYHLTFSRKENNNSDVLK
;
A
#
# COMPACT_ATOMS: atom_id res chain seq x y z
N MET A 1 -1.47 9.09 -14.17
CA MET A 1 -0.50 8.52 -13.18
C MET A 1 -0.99 7.12 -12.79
N LYS A 2 -0.11 6.12 -12.62
CA LYS A 2 -0.52 4.81 -12.09
C LYS A 2 -0.55 4.83 -10.55
N LEU A 3 -1.58 4.21 -9.95
CA LEU A 3 -1.69 4.02 -8.51
C LEU A 3 -0.95 2.75 -8.06
N LEU A 4 -1.22 1.62 -8.72
CA LEU A 4 -0.63 0.34 -8.38
C LEU A 4 0.72 0.12 -9.08
N THR A 5 1.72 -0.34 -8.32
CA THR A 5 3.02 -0.75 -8.87
C THR A 5 2.96 -2.18 -9.36
N ASP A 6 3.55 -2.45 -10.53
CA ASP A 6 3.64 -3.81 -11.07
C ASP A 6 4.61 -4.65 -10.21
N PRO A 7 4.24 -5.89 -9.81
CA PRO A 7 5.11 -6.74 -9.00
C PRO A 7 6.45 -7.08 -9.65
N ARG A 8 6.55 -7.05 -10.98
CA ARG A 8 7.81 -7.32 -11.70
C ARG A 8 8.88 -6.25 -11.46
N GLY A 9 8.48 -5.04 -11.10
CA GLY A 9 9.39 -3.93 -10.79
C GLY A 9 10.03 -4.01 -9.39
N ASN A 10 9.62 -4.96 -8.55
CA ASN A 10 10.11 -5.12 -7.19
C ASN A 10 10.54 -6.58 -6.94
N PRO A 11 11.83 -6.84 -6.58
CA PRO A 11 12.33 -8.21 -6.36
C PRO A 11 11.53 -9.02 -5.34
N LYS A 12 11.02 -8.39 -4.28
CA LYS A 12 10.21 -9.08 -3.26
C LYS A 12 8.87 -9.56 -3.83
N THR A 13 8.14 -8.71 -4.54
CA THR A 13 6.85 -9.07 -5.12
C THR A 13 6.99 -9.94 -6.37
N ASN A 14 8.15 -9.88 -7.05
CA ASN A 14 8.46 -10.79 -8.15
C ASN A 14 8.58 -12.25 -7.65
N LYS A 15 9.06 -12.47 -6.42
CA LYS A 15 9.07 -13.80 -5.79
C LYS A 15 7.66 -14.37 -5.58
N SER A 16 6.66 -13.52 -5.31
CA SER A 16 5.27 -13.96 -5.13
C SER A 16 4.72 -14.64 -6.38
N MET A 17 5.17 -14.24 -7.56
CA MET A 17 4.73 -14.85 -8.82
C MET A 17 5.17 -16.32 -8.93
N LYS A 18 6.34 -16.68 -8.37
CA LYS A 18 6.78 -18.08 -8.26
C LYS A 18 5.88 -18.88 -7.30
N GLY A 19 5.28 -18.22 -6.30
CA GLY A 19 4.28 -18.78 -5.39
C GLY A 19 2.84 -18.73 -5.90
N GLY A 20 2.63 -18.40 -7.18
CA GLY A 20 1.29 -18.38 -7.78
C GLY A 20 0.49 -17.10 -7.61
N TYR A 21 1.10 -16.01 -7.12
CA TYR A 21 0.39 -14.76 -6.86
C TYR A 21 0.94 -13.56 -7.63
N TYR A 22 0.06 -12.80 -8.27
CA TYR A 22 0.34 -11.46 -8.82
C TYR A 22 -0.03 -10.42 -7.76
N THR A 23 0.96 -9.68 -7.22
CA THR A 23 0.80 -8.85 -6.03
C THR A 23 1.13 -7.37 -6.30
N PRO A 24 0.24 -6.61 -6.96
CA PRO A 24 0.42 -5.17 -7.12
C PRO A 24 0.25 -4.44 -5.79
N ILE A 25 1.03 -3.35 -5.59
CA ILE A 25 1.06 -2.60 -4.35
C ILE A 25 0.81 -1.11 -4.62
N LEU A 26 -0.05 -0.49 -3.84
CA LEU A 26 -0.18 0.96 -3.74
C LEU A 26 0.86 1.50 -2.74
N HIS A 27 1.70 2.43 -3.19
CA HIS A 27 2.63 3.15 -2.34
C HIS A 27 2.29 4.63 -2.33
N MET A 28 2.06 5.17 -1.14
CA MET A 28 1.88 6.59 -0.87
C MET A 28 3.14 7.20 -0.24
N LEU A 29 3.24 8.52 -0.19
CA LEU A 29 4.30 9.20 0.54
C LEU A 29 4.01 9.08 2.05
N PRO A 30 4.89 8.46 2.85
CA PRO A 30 4.58 8.04 4.21
C PRO A 30 4.49 9.19 5.20
N ALA A 31 3.89 8.88 6.35
CA ALA A 31 3.67 9.81 7.47
C ALA A 31 3.04 11.12 6.99
N ASN A 32 3.60 12.26 7.37
CA ASN A 32 3.12 13.60 7.02
C ASN A 32 3.95 14.30 5.92
N LEU A 33 4.79 13.57 5.20
CA LEU A 33 5.70 14.15 4.18
C LEU A 33 4.98 14.83 3.01
N SER A 34 3.70 14.53 2.80
CA SER A 34 2.86 15.18 1.77
C SER A 34 2.04 16.35 2.28
N GLY A 35 2.07 16.65 3.58
CA GLY A 35 1.14 17.52 4.28
C GLY A 35 -0.09 16.79 4.87
N TYR A 36 -0.31 15.53 4.50
CA TYR A 36 -1.35 14.66 5.04
C TYR A 36 -0.75 13.45 5.75
N ASN A 37 -1.25 13.10 6.93
CA ASN A 37 -0.76 11.93 7.66
C ASN A 37 -1.42 10.65 7.13
N VAL A 38 -0.63 9.78 6.50
CA VAL A 38 -1.07 8.46 5.99
C VAL A 38 -0.67 7.31 6.92
N CYS A 39 0.02 7.59 8.04
CA CYS A 39 0.51 6.59 9.00
C CYS A 39 0.22 7.06 10.44
N PRO A 40 -1.05 7.08 10.88
CA PRO A 40 -1.42 7.72 12.16
C PRO A 40 -0.73 7.11 13.38
N ASN A 41 -0.43 5.80 13.35
CA ASN A 41 0.20 5.08 14.46
C ASN A 41 1.67 4.71 14.17
N ALA A 42 2.35 5.44 13.27
CA ALA A 42 3.77 5.22 13.03
C ALA A 42 4.60 5.73 14.20
N SER A 43 5.39 4.84 14.80
CA SER A 43 6.43 5.20 15.78
C SER A 43 7.58 5.96 15.12
N ASP A 44 8.45 6.56 15.91
CA ASP A 44 9.61 7.28 15.37
C ASP A 44 10.60 6.32 14.69
N GLY A 45 10.82 5.13 15.25
CA GLY A 45 11.59 4.08 14.58
C GLY A 45 10.98 3.67 13.24
N CYS A 46 9.65 3.55 13.16
CA CYS A 46 8.95 3.27 11.91
C CYS A 46 9.13 4.37 10.86
N LYS A 47 9.12 5.64 11.28
CA LYS A 47 9.36 6.78 10.38
C LYS A 47 10.81 6.81 9.87
N MET A 48 11.79 6.58 10.76
CA MET A 48 13.22 6.57 10.41
C MET A 48 13.59 5.40 9.49
N ALA A 49 13.10 4.19 9.78
CA ALA A 49 13.38 2.98 9.00
C ALA A 49 12.36 2.74 7.87
N CYS A 50 11.66 3.78 7.41
CA CYS A 50 10.58 3.64 6.45
C CYS A 50 11.06 3.10 5.10
N LEU A 51 10.30 2.18 4.52
CA LEU A 51 10.54 1.66 3.16
C LEU A 51 10.52 2.74 2.06
N ASN A 52 10.09 3.96 2.38
CA ASN A 52 10.15 5.09 1.45
C ASN A 52 11.57 5.41 1.00
N THR A 53 12.53 5.25 1.90
CA THR A 53 13.96 5.49 1.66
C THR A 53 14.73 4.20 1.35
N ALA A 54 14.03 3.07 1.19
CA ALA A 54 14.66 1.81 0.83
C ALA A 54 14.81 1.63 -0.68
N GLY A 55 15.92 1.03 -1.11
CA GLY A 55 16.20 0.74 -2.50
C GLY A 55 16.16 2.00 -3.38
N ARG A 56 15.58 1.88 -4.57
CA ARG A 56 15.50 3.00 -5.54
C ARG A 56 14.75 4.24 -5.00
N GLY A 57 13.84 4.05 -4.02
CA GLY A 57 13.11 5.16 -3.40
C GLY A 57 13.99 6.05 -2.53
N GLY A 58 15.14 5.55 -2.05
CA GLY A 58 16.10 6.31 -1.27
C GLY A 58 17.24 6.93 -2.08
N ILE A 59 17.34 6.64 -3.39
CA ILE A 59 18.40 7.20 -4.25
C ILE A 59 17.97 8.59 -4.70
N ILE A 60 18.59 9.62 -4.11
CA ILE A 60 18.38 11.04 -4.46
C ILE A 60 19.68 11.54 -5.09
N LYS A 61 19.59 12.21 -6.22
CA LYS A 61 20.75 12.78 -6.90
C LYS A 61 21.31 13.97 -6.12
N LYS A 62 22.61 14.22 -6.26
CA LYS A 62 23.26 15.37 -5.63
C LYS A 62 22.56 16.67 -6.07
N GLY A 63 22.16 17.49 -5.10
CA GLY A 63 21.45 18.75 -5.34
C GLY A 63 19.93 18.62 -5.49
N GLU A 64 19.37 17.41 -5.51
CA GLU A 64 17.92 17.18 -5.47
C GLU A 64 17.47 16.86 -4.04
N THR A 65 16.21 17.17 -3.70
CA THR A 65 15.60 16.86 -2.40
C THR A 65 14.65 15.68 -2.47
N THR A 66 14.33 15.21 -3.68
CA THR A 66 13.37 14.12 -3.93
C THR A 66 13.76 13.37 -5.21
N ASN A 67 13.05 12.31 -5.54
CA ASN A 67 13.19 11.56 -6.78
C ASN A 67 11.82 11.23 -7.40
N LEU A 68 11.82 10.75 -8.64
CA LEU A 68 10.59 10.43 -9.38
C LEU A 68 9.67 9.43 -8.64
N ILE A 69 10.23 8.52 -7.83
CA ILE A 69 9.44 7.55 -7.06
C ILE A 69 8.70 8.24 -5.91
N GLN A 70 9.40 9.11 -5.19
CA GLN A 70 8.81 9.88 -4.09
C GLN A 70 7.79 10.89 -4.61
N GLU A 71 8.05 11.54 -5.73
CA GLU A 71 7.09 12.43 -6.40
C GLU A 71 5.83 11.69 -6.86
N ALA A 72 5.97 10.49 -7.42
CA ALA A 72 4.81 9.67 -7.76
C ALA A 72 4.00 9.25 -6.52
N ARG A 73 4.65 8.94 -5.40
CA ARG A 73 3.99 8.67 -4.12
C ARG A 73 3.26 9.90 -3.59
N ARG A 74 3.90 11.09 -3.66
CA ARG A 74 3.29 12.35 -3.28
C ARG A 74 2.01 12.62 -4.07
N LYS A 75 2.05 12.51 -5.40
CA LYS A 75 0.88 12.71 -6.27
C LYS A 75 -0.27 11.77 -5.92
N ARG A 76 0.00 10.49 -5.62
CA ARG A 76 -1.02 9.52 -5.19
C ARG A 76 -1.64 9.92 -3.85
N THR A 77 -0.81 10.37 -2.90
CA THR A 77 -1.29 10.83 -1.59
C THR A 77 -2.18 12.05 -1.74
N LEU A 78 -1.75 13.05 -2.51
CA LEU A 78 -2.55 14.27 -2.75
C LEU A 78 -3.89 13.91 -3.40
N MET A 79 -3.88 13.06 -4.43
CA MET A 79 -5.11 12.61 -5.10
C MET A 79 -6.07 11.90 -4.13
N TYR A 80 -5.56 11.05 -3.23
CA TYR A 80 -6.38 10.37 -2.23
C TYR A 80 -7.10 11.34 -1.28
N PHE A 81 -6.47 12.42 -0.89
CA PHE A 81 -7.06 13.38 0.06
C PHE A 81 -7.88 14.47 -0.63
N GLN A 82 -7.49 14.90 -1.83
CA GLN A 82 -8.08 16.05 -2.52
C GLN A 82 -9.16 15.65 -3.54
N ASP A 83 -9.08 14.42 -4.10
CA ASP A 83 -10.04 13.92 -5.09
C ASP A 83 -10.24 12.40 -4.89
N ARG A 84 -10.95 12.07 -3.82
CA ARG A 84 -11.17 10.69 -3.39
C ARG A 84 -11.98 9.87 -4.38
N GLU A 85 -12.94 10.50 -5.04
CA GLU A 85 -13.79 9.85 -6.04
C GLU A 85 -12.96 9.38 -7.25
N THR A 86 -12.20 10.29 -7.85
CA THR A 86 -11.29 9.97 -8.95
C THR A 86 -10.22 8.96 -8.52
N PHE A 87 -9.72 9.05 -7.29
CA PHE A 87 -8.75 8.09 -6.76
C PHE A 87 -9.32 6.66 -6.75
N TYR A 88 -10.50 6.43 -6.16
CA TYR A 88 -11.08 5.09 -6.10
C TYR A 88 -11.59 4.59 -7.44
N SER A 89 -12.13 5.46 -8.30
CA SER A 89 -12.49 5.12 -9.67
C SER A 89 -11.28 4.64 -10.48
N GLN A 90 -10.15 5.33 -10.35
CA GLN A 90 -8.91 4.88 -10.98
C GLN A 90 -8.38 3.59 -10.37
N LEU A 91 -8.44 3.44 -9.03
CA LEU A 91 -7.99 2.25 -8.32
C LEU A 91 -8.77 1.01 -8.77
N SER A 92 -10.10 1.11 -8.87
CA SER A 92 -10.98 0.05 -9.37
C SER A 92 -10.54 -0.40 -10.76
N ARG A 93 -10.38 0.55 -11.70
CA ARG A 93 -9.91 0.26 -13.05
C ARG A 93 -8.54 -0.42 -13.08
N GLU A 94 -7.62 0.00 -12.19
CA GLU A 94 -6.29 -0.60 -12.12
C GLU A 94 -6.29 -1.99 -11.51
N ILE A 95 -7.16 -2.28 -10.52
CA ILE A 95 -7.36 -3.63 -9.96
C ILE A 95 -7.92 -4.57 -11.04
N LYS A 96 -8.93 -4.14 -11.79
CA LYS A 96 -9.49 -4.91 -12.92
C LYS A 96 -8.43 -5.25 -13.97
N ASN A 97 -7.58 -4.27 -14.31
CA ASN A 97 -6.46 -4.50 -15.21
C ASN A 97 -5.41 -5.47 -14.63
N ALA A 98 -5.16 -5.40 -13.32
CA ALA A 98 -4.26 -6.33 -12.63
C ALA A 98 -4.82 -7.75 -12.60
N GLU A 99 -6.12 -7.91 -12.41
CA GLU A 99 -6.82 -9.20 -12.49
C GLU A 99 -6.66 -9.84 -13.87
N ASN A 100 -6.89 -9.08 -14.93
CA ASN A 100 -6.70 -9.56 -16.30
C ASN A 100 -5.25 -10.00 -16.56
N ARG A 101 -4.26 -9.28 -15.99
CA ARG A 101 -2.84 -9.67 -16.07
C ARG A 101 -2.52 -10.92 -15.29
N ALA A 102 -3.11 -11.09 -14.10
CA ALA A 102 -2.97 -12.28 -13.28
C ALA A 102 -3.55 -13.50 -14.01
N LYS A 103 -4.79 -13.41 -14.50
CA LYS A 103 -5.46 -14.47 -15.28
C LYS A 103 -4.64 -14.93 -16.50
N LYS A 104 -4.14 -13.96 -17.30
CA LYS A 104 -3.28 -14.28 -18.47
C LYS A 104 -1.99 -15.02 -18.11
N ARG A 105 -1.57 -15.02 -16.84
CA ARG A 105 -0.37 -15.70 -16.34
C ARG A 105 -0.68 -16.94 -15.51
N GLY A 106 -1.94 -17.32 -15.37
CA GLY A 106 -2.35 -18.42 -14.50
C GLY A 106 -2.08 -18.13 -13.00
N LEU A 107 -2.05 -16.84 -12.59
CA LEU A 107 -1.77 -16.42 -11.23
C LEU A 107 -3.03 -15.94 -10.53
N LYS A 108 -3.09 -16.08 -9.20
CA LYS A 108 -4.11 -15.47 -8.35
C LYS A 108 -3.74 -14.01 -8.08
N LEU A 109 -4.73 -13.11 -8.08
CA LEU A 109 -4.52 -11.72 -7.72
C LEU A 109 -4.56 -11.55 -6.19
N ALA A 110 -3.57 -10.86 -5.62
CA ALA A 110 -3.62 -10.36 -4.24
C ALA A 110 -3.12 -8.92 -4.21
N VAL A 111 -3.93 -7.99 -3.69
CA VAL A 111 -3.67 -6.54 -3.75
C VAL A 111 -3.27 -6.02 -2.37
N ARG A 112 -2.21 -5.20 -2.33
CA ARG A 112 -1.79 -4.49 -1.13
C ARG A 112 -2.03 -2.99 -1.30
N LEU A 113 -2.87 -2.39 -0.44
CA LEU A 113 -3.22 -0.97 -0.53
C LEU A 113 -2.38 -0.06 0.38
N ASN A 114 -1.72 -0.64 1.38
CA ASN A 114 -0.86 0.08 2.33
C ASN A 114 0.62 -0.35 2.20
N GLY A 115 1.26 -0.06 1.08
CA GLY A 115 2.68 -0.37 0.87
C GLY A 115 3.61 0.48 1.74
N THR A 116 3.29 1.77 1.90
CA THR A 116 4.01 2.77 2.71
C THR A 116 3.04 3.70 3.45
N SER A 117 1.86 3.21 3.80
CA SER A 117 0.78 3.89 4.52
C SER A 117 0.10 2.93 5.49
N ASP A 118 -0.81 3.44 6.33
CA ASP A 118 -1.68 2.65 7.20
C ASP A 118 -3.07 3.30 7.24
N LEU A 119 -3.70 3.38 6.07
CA LEU A 119 -5.02 3.95 5.88
C LEU A 119 -6.11 2.88 5.97
N ARG A 120 -7.32 3.30 6.31
CA ARG A 120 -8.50 2.41 6.41
C ARG A 120 -9.24 2.33 5.07
N HIS A 121 -8.62 1.65 4.09
CA HIS A 121 -9.24 1.42 2.77
C HIS A 121 -10.49 0.52 2.84
N GLU A 122 -10.63 -0.27 3.90
CA GLU A 122 -11.84 -1.07 4.17
C GLU A 122 -13.10 -0.22 4.40
N ASN A 123 -12.96 1.06 4.73
CA ASN A 123 -14.08 2.00 4.83
C ASN A 123 -14.59 2.47 3.45
N SER A 124 -13.91 2.12 2.36
CA SER A 124 -14.38 2.34 0.99
C SER A 124 -15.05 1.08 0.45
N GLN A 125 -15.77 1.22 -0.66
CA GLN A 125 -16.44 0.09 -1.31
C GLN A 125 -15.49 -0.79 -2.13
N ILE A 126 -14.20 -0.44 -2.25
CA ILE A 126 -13.25 -1.09 -3.17
C ILE A 126 -13.08 -2.60 -2.88
N MET A 127 -13.06 -3.01 -1.61
CA MET A 127 -12.92 -4.41 -1.26
C MET A 127 -14.22 -5.21 -1.47
N GLN A 128 -15.36 -4.54 -1.38
CA GLN A 128 -16.68 -5.13 -1.67
C GLN A 128 -16.91 -5.28 -3.17
N GLU A 129 -16.50 -4.29 -3.97
CA GLU A 129 -16.51 -4.34 -5.43
C GLU A 129 -15.68 -5.53 -5.96
N PHE A 130 -14.55 -5.83 -5.31
CA PHE A 130 -13.67 -6.93 -5.66
C PHE A 130 -13.67 -8.03 -4.59
N ASN A 131 -14.86 -8.51 -4.18
CA ASN A 131 -15.02 -9.48 -3.10
C ASN A 131 -14.32 -10.83 -3.34
N HIS A 132 -14.04 -11.17 -4.58
CA HIS A 132 -13.31 -12.38 -5.01
C HIS A 132 -11.79 -12.18 -5.08
N VAL A 133 -11.29 -10.95 -4.87
CA VAL A 133 -9.86 -10.64 -4.84
C VAL A 133 -9.36 -10.60 -3.40
N GLN A 134 -8.24 -11.23 -3.13
CA GLN A 134 -7.59 -11.15 -1.83
C GLN A 134 -6.90 -9.80 -1.64
N PHE A 135 -7.29 -9.06 -0.59
CA PHE A 135 -6.53 -7.91 -0.10
C PHE A 135 -5.71 -8.30 1.13
N TYR A 136 -4.54 -7.68 1.31
CA TYR A 136 -3.70 -7.92 2.48
C TYR A 136 -2.87 -6.69 2.81
N ASP A 137 -2.68 -6.43 4.11
CA ASP A 137 -1.85 -5.31 4.57
C ASP A 137 -1.22 -5.59 5.95
N TYR A 138 -0.38 -4.66 6.37
CA TYR A 138 0.15 -4.56 7.71
C TYR A 138 -0.35 -3.27 8.35
N THR A 139 -0.69 -3.31 9.65
CA THR A 139 -1.18 -2.15 10.38
C THR A 139 -0.51 -2.02 11.75
N ALA A 140 -0.23 -0.79 12.17
CA ALA A 140 0.13 -0.46 13.55
C ALA A 140 -1.09 0.05 14.35
N ILE A 141 -2.26 0.15 13.72
CA ILE A 141 -3.50 0.54 14.39
C ILE A 141 -4.06 -0.68 15.11
N PRO A 142 -4.16 -0.66 16.45
CA PRO A 142 -4.70 -1.79 17.21
C PRO A 142 -6.22 -1.93 16.97
N ASN A 143 -6.74 -3.11 17.28
CA ASN A 143 -8.18 -3.39 17.33
C ASN A 143 -8.99 -2.99 16.07
N ARG A 144 -8.40 -3.13 14.87
CA ARG A 144 -9.15 -3.01 13.62
C ARG A 144 -10.08 -4.22 13.48
N ARG A 145 -11.37 -3.99 13.65
CA ARG A 145 -12.44 -5.01 13.61
C ARG A 145 -13.38 -4.77 12.43
N ASN A 146 -14.30 -5.71 12.20
CA ASN A 146 -15.30 -5.66 11.13
C ASN A 146 -14.66 -5.53 9.73
N LEU A 147 -13.59 -6.29 9.52
CA LEU A 147 -12.89 -6.30 8.24
C LEU A 147 -13.69 -7.11 7.20
N PRO A 148 -13.66 -6.71 5.92
CA PRO A 148 -14.18 -7.53 4.84
C PRO A 148 -13.56 -8.94 4.83
N ALA A 149 -14.34 -9.95 4.48
CA ALA A 149 -13.88 -11.35 4.48
C ALA A 149 -12.67 -11.62 3.57
N ASN A 150 -12.51 -10.80 2.52
CA ASN A 150 -11.40 -10.86 1.58
C ASN A 150 -10.21 -9.96 1.97
N TYR A 151 -10.16 -9.43 3.20
CA TYR A 151 -9.07 -8.59 3.68
C TYR A 151 -8.30 -9.25 4.83
N HIS A 152 -7.06 -9.65 4.58
CA HIS A 152 -6.14 -10.15 5.60
C HIS A 152 -5.27 -9.02 6.13
N LEU A 153 -5.32 -8.78 7.44
CA LEU A 153 -4.60 -7.71 8.11
C LEU A 153 -3.66 -8.28 9.17
N THR A 154 -2.37 -8.00 9.03
CA THR A 154 -1.35 -8.42 10.00
C THR A 154 -0.98 -7.24 10.90
N PHE A 155 -1.09 -7.43 12.22
CA PHE A 155 -0.64 -6.41 13.17
C PHE A 155 0.88 -6.27 13.15
N SER A 156 1.35 -5.03 13.03
CA SER A 156 2.77 -4.68 12.97
C SER A 156 3.26 -4.21 14.33
N ARG A 157 3.94 -5.09 15.05
CA ARG A 157 4.56 -4.75 16.34
C ARG A 157 5.59 -3.63 16.17
N LYS A 158 5.52 -2.65 17.05
CA LYS A 158 6.40 -1.49 17.13
C LYS A 158 6.95 -1.34 18.55
N GLU A 159 7.97 -0.53 18.74
CA GLU A 159 8.58 -0.26 20.03
C GLU A 159 7.60 0.36 21.04
N ASN A 160 6.57 1.05 20.58
CA ASN A 160 5.60 1.78 21.40
C ASN A 160 4.20 1.13 21.47
N ASN A 161 3.99 -0.06 20.89
CA ASN A 161 2.69 -0.74 20.90
C ASN A 161 2.73 -2.18 21.40
N ASN A 162 3.71 -2.52 22.23
CA ASN A 162 3.87 -3.87 22.77
C ASN A 162 2.67 -4.35 23.61
N SER A 163 2.03 -3.45 24.35
CA SER A 163 0.83 -3.74 25.14
C SER A 163 -0.40 -4.10 24.30
N ASP A 164 -0.44 -3.69 23.04
CA ASP A 164 -1.56 -3.91 22.13
C ASP A 164 -1.53 -5.31 21.50
N VAL A 165 -0.39 -5.99 21.57
CA VAL A 165 -0.23 -7.36 21.04
C VAL A 165 -0.85 -8.42 21.96
N LEU A 166 -1.02 -8.09 23.25
CA LEU A 166 -1.48 -9.02 24.28
C LEU A 166 -3.00 -8.92 24.52
N LYS A 167 -3.69 -8.11 23.78
CA LYS A 167 -5.17 -7.94 23.83
C LYS A 167 -5.81 -8.54 22.58
#